data_d380a295652ff5a976b9aee715615839
#
_entry.id   d380a295652ff5a976b9aee715615839
#
_cell.length_a   1.000
_cell.length_b   1.000
_cell.length_c   1.000
_cell.angle_alpha   90.00
_cell.angle_beta   90.00
_cell.angle_gamma   90.00
#
_symmetry.space_group_name_H-M   'P 1'
#
loop_
_entity.id
_entity.type
_entity.pdbx_description
1 polymer ?
#
loop_
_entity_poly.entity_id
_entity_poly.type
_entity_poly.pdbx_seq_one_letter_code
_entity_poly.pdbx_strand_id
1 'polypeptide(L)' 'SVVITEPRPLHAGLCVGSSDIIGIAPDGRFIAIEVKTQTGRATDEQIRFVEAVRRKGGIAGVCRSVEDALALLSAAE' A
#
# COMPACT_ATOMS: atom_id res chain seq x y z
N SER A 1 -14.14 7.18 -2.48
CA SER A 1 -13.76 5.99 -3.26
C SER A 1 -12.27 6.02 -3.59
N VAL A 2 -11.77 4.89 -4.00
CA VAL A 2 -10.35 4.70 -4.26
C VAL A 2 -10.19 4.14 -5.67
N VAL A 3 -9.21 4.67 -6.40
CA VAL A 3 -8.86 4.15 -7.72
C VAL A 3 -7.60 3.32 -7.58
N ILE A 4 -7.70 2.03 -7.90
CA ILE A 4 -6.55 1.14 -7.93
C ILE A 4 -6.06 1.09 -9.37
N THR A 5 -4.84 1.55 -9.57
CA THR A 5 -4.30 1.68 -10.94
C THR A 5 -3.65 0.40 -11.41
N GLU A 6 -3.06 -0.37 -10.50
CA GLU A 6 -2.34 -1.57 -10.90
C GLU A 6 -2.29 -2.54 -9.73
N PRO A 7 -2.79 -3.78 -9.87
CA PRO A 7 -2.81 -4.72 -8.74
C PRO A 7 -1.48 -5.43 -8.49
N ARG A 8 -0.44 -5.06 -9.19
CA ARG A 8 0.89 -5.64 -9.00
C ARG A 8 1.94 -4.58 -9.28
N PRO A 9 3.19 -4.83 -8.83
CA PRO A 9 4.23 -3.82 -8.99
C PRO A 9 4.45 -3.44 -10.44
N LEU A 10 4.67 -2.16 -10.65
CA LEU A 10 5.09 -1.64 -11.94
C LEU A 10 6.62 -1.67 -11.96
N HIS A 11 7.19 -2.02 -13.11
CA HIS A 11 8.64 -2.07 -13.21
C HIS A 11 9.25 -0.69 -13.43
N ALA A 12 8.60 0.15 -14.20
CA ALA A 12 9.12 1.47 -14.49
C ALA A 12 8.66 2.46 -13.42
N GLY A 13 9.60 3.16 -12.81
CA GLY A 13 9.31 4.22 -11.86
C GLY A 13 9.06 3.80 -10.44
N LEU A 14 9.12 2.50 -10.13
CA LEU A 14 8.96 2.01 -8.78
C LEU A 14 10.25 1.39 -8.27
N CYS A 15 10.52 1.57 -6.99
CA CYS A 15 11.73 1.05 -6.38
C CYS A 15 11.54 -0.36 -5.85
N VAL A 16 12.64 -0.98 -5.47
CA VAL A 16 12.61 -2.28 -4.80
C VAL A 16 11.80 -2.15 -3.51
N GLY A 17 10.94 -3.11 -3.26
CA GLY A 17 10.09 -3.12 -2.08
C GLY A 17 8.77 -2.41 -2.26
N SER A 18 8.46 -1.90 -3.46
CA SER A 18 7.17 -1.29 -3.72
C SER A 18 6.04 -2.28 -3.48
N SER A 19 4.88 -1.75 -3.11
CA SER A 19 3.76 -2.56 -2.67
C SER A 19 3.06 -3.27 -3.82
N ASP A 20 2.33 -4.35 -3.49
CA ASP A 20 1.59 -5.15 -4.47
C ASP A 20 0.45 -4.37 -5.12
N ILE A 21 -0.21 -3.52 -4.34
CA ILE A 21 -1.33 -2.73 -4.82
C ILE A 21 -0.99 -1.26 -4.62
N ILE A 22 -1.10 -0.49 -5.69
CA ILE A 22 -0.93 0.95 -5.60
C ILE A 22 -2.15 1.63 -6.20
N GLY A 23 -2.43 2.84 -5.72
CA GLY A 23 -3.57 3.59 -6.20
C GLY A 23 -3.47 5.04 -5.77
N ILE A 24 -4.52 5.79 -6.08
CA ILE A 24 -4.61 7.19 -5.74
C ILE A 24 -5.98 7.45 -5.13
N ALA A 25 -5.99 8.03 -3.94
CA ALA A 25 -7.22 8.43 -3.28
C ALA A 25 -7.83 9.63 -4.00
N PRO A 26 -9.15 9.86 -3.82
CA PRO A 26 -9.79 11.00 -4.49
C PRO A 26 -9.16 12.35 -4.15
N ASP A 27 -8.54 12.49 -2.98
CA ASP A 27 -7.87 13.73 -2.58
C ASP A 27 -6.42 13.79 -3.04
N GLY A 28 -5.97 12.82 -3.83
CA GLY A 28 -4.63 12.84 -4.42
C GLY A 28 -3.56 12.10 -3.63
N ARG A 29 -3.89 11.55 -2.45
CA ARG A 29 -2.90 10.82 -1.66
C ARG A 29 -2.54 9.50 -2.35
N PHE A 30 -1.26 9.16 -2.30
CA PHE A 30 -0.78 7.89 -2.83
C PHE A 30 -1.20 6.76 -1.90
N ILE A 31 -1.62 5.64 -2.48
CA ILE A 31 -2.03 4.45 -1.71
C ILE A 31 -1.07 3.32 -2.03
N ALA A 32 -0.58 2.65 -1.00
CA ALA A 32 0.32 1.51 -1.17
C ALA A 32 -0.07 0.42 -0.16
N ILE A 33 -0.51 -0.72 -0.66
CA ILE A 33 -0.94 -1.84 0.16
C ILE A 33 -0.07 -3.04 -0.15
N GLU A 34 0.60 -3.55 0.87
CA GLU A 34 1.35 -4.79 0.77
C GLU A 34 0.46 -5.93 1.26
N VAL A 35 0.22 -6.92 0.40
CA VAL A 35 -0.67 -8.03 0.72
C VAL A 35 0.15 -9.22 1.19
N LYS A 36 -0.17 -9.73 2.36
CA LYS A 36 0.51 -10.89 2.95
C LYS A 36 -0.51 -11.89 3.47
N THR A 37 -0.11 -13.17 3.52
CA THR A 37 -0.90 -14.19 4.20
C THR A 37 -0.83 -13.96 5.71
N GLN A 38 -1.61 -14.73 6.47
CA GLN A 38 -1.64 -14.60 7.93
C GLN A 38 -0.27 -14.82 8.56
N THR A 39 0.57 -15.65 7.95
CA THR A 39 1.88 -15.98 8.50
C THR A 39 3.03 -15.37 7.69
N GLY A 40 2.74 -14.77 6.55
CA GLY A 40 3.77 -14.17 5.71
C GLY A 40 4.36 -12.93 6.35
N ARG A 41 5.61 -12.66 6.03
CA ARG A 41 6.33 -11.50 6.59
C ARG A 41 6.70 -10.52 5.49
N ALA A 42 6.51 -9.25 5.78
CA ALA A 42 6.99 -8.21 4.89
C ALA A 42 8.52 -8.11 5.01
N THR A 43 9.20 -7.91 3.89
CA THR A 43 10.64 -7.71 3.89
C THR A 43 10.96 -6.32 4.45
N ASP A 44 12.23 -6.12 4.81
CA ASP A 44 12.67 -4.81 5.28
C ASP A 44 12.43 -3.73 4.23
N GLU A 45 12.67 -4.04 2.97
CA GLU A 45 12.43 -3.09 1.88
C GLU A 45 10.94 -2.75 1.77
N GLN A 46 10.07 -3.74 1.91
CA GLN A 46 8.62 -3.50 1.86
C GLN A 46 8.17 -2.63 3.02
N ILE A 47 8.69 -2.88 4.22
CA ILE A 47 8.36 -2.09 5.39
C ILE A 47 8.84 -0.65 5.21
N ARG A 48 10.07 -0.46 4.71
CA ARG A 48 10.61 0.88 4.47
C ARG A 48 9.77 1.63 3.44
N PHE A 49 9.29 0.95 2.40
CA PHE A 49 8.46 1.58 1.40
C PHE A 49 7.14 2.05 2.01
N VAL A 50 6.47 1.18 2.78
CA VAL A 50 5.21 1.53 3.45
C VAL A 50 5.42 2.73 4.37
N GLU A 51 6.49 2.72 5.16
CA GLU A 51 6.78 3.81 6.08
C GLU A 51 7.09 5.11 5.35
N ALA A 52 7.80 5.03 4.24
CA ALA A 52 8.11 6.21 3.44
C ALA A 52 6.84 6.84 2.88
N VAL A 53 5.91 6.02 2.38
CA VAL A 53 4.64 6.51 1.88
C VAL A 53 3.85 7.22 2.98
N ARG A 54 3.82 6.63 4.18
CA ARG A 54 3.14 7.26 5.32
C ARG A 54 3.76 8.59 5.70
N ARG A 55 5.09 8.66 5.73
CA ARG A 55 5.79 9.90 6.07
C ARG A 55 5.51 11.01 5.09
N LYS A 56 5.25 10.65 3.83
CA LYS A 56 4.93 11.63 2.78
C LYS A 56 3.44 11.96 2.73
N GLY A 57 2.66 11.45 3.67
CA GLY A 57 1.24 11.76 3.76
C GLY A 57 0.34 10.79 3.00
N GLY A 58 0.88 9.71 2.47
CA GLY A 58 0.09 8.72 1.77
C GLY A 58 -0.57 7.72 2.72
N ILE A 59 -1.37 6.84 2.14
CA ILE A 59 -2.08 5.79 2.85
C ILE A 59 -1.36 4.48 2.55
N ALA A 60 -0.80 3.82 3.57
CA ALA A 60 -0.03 2.62 3.32
C ALA A 60 -0.08 1.66 4.49
N GLY A 61 0.01 0.37 4.20
CA GLY A 61 0.03 -0.64 5.24
C GLY A 61 0.25 -2.02 4.68
N VAL A 62 0.55 -2.95 5.59
CA VAL A 62 0.60 -4.37 5.31
C VAL A 62 -0.77 -4.94 5.70
N CYS A 63 -1.45 -5.56 4.75
CA CYS A 63 -2.80 -6.06 4.96
C CYS A 63 -2.80 -7.57 4.77
N ARG A 64 -3.47 -8.27 5.67
CA ARG A 64 -3.52 -9.73 5.66
C ARG A 64 -4.91 -10.26 5.35
N SER A 65 -5.86 -9.36 5.07
CA SER A 65 -7.23 -9.69 4.73
C SER A 65 -7.86 -8.51 4.01
N VAL A 66 -9.01 -8.75 3.40
CA VAL A 66 -9.80 -7.69 2.80
C VAL A 66 -10.24 -6.70 3.88
N GLU A 67 -10.59 -7.21 5.05
CA GLU A 67 -11.00 -6.37 6.17
C GLU A 67 -9.89 -5.42 6.60
N ASP A 68 -8.64 -5.89 6.62
CA ASP A 68 -7.50 -5.02 6.93
C ASP A 68 -7.39 -3.87 5.94
N ALA A 69 -7.54 -4.16 4.66
CA ALA A 69 -7.44 -3.15 3.62
C ALA A 69 -8.58 -2.14 3.72
N LEU A 70 -9.80 -2.62 3.96
CA LEU A 70 -10.95 -1.73 4.11
C LEU A 70 -10.80 -0.84 5.33
N ALA A 71 -10.30 -1.39 6.44
CA ALA A 71 -10.07 -0.62 7.65
C ALA A 71 -9.01 0.47 7.41
N LEU A 72 -7.94 0.13 6.70
CA LEU A 72 -6.90 1.09 6.37
C LEU A 72 -7.44 2.26 5.56
N LEU A 73 -8.23 1.97 4.54
CA LEU A 73 -8.78 2.99 3.66
C LEU A 73 -9.84 3.83 4.38
N SER A 74 -10.66 3.20 5.23
CA SER A 74 -11.68 3.92 6.00
C SER A 74 -11.07 4.85 7.03
N ALA A 75 -10.02 4.42 7.71
CA ALA A 75 -9.37 5.24 8.71
C ALA A 75 -8.72 6.48 8.11
N ALA A 76 -8.39 6.44 6.82
CA ALA A 76 -7.73 7.54 6.14
C ALA A 76 -8.72 8.59 5.62
N GLU A 77 -10.01 8.27 5.62
CA GLU A 77 -11.04 9.23 5.24
C GLU A 77 -11.33 10.20 6.40
#